data_fd1a75b947bf1745d0f80d2e7fadddf9
#
_entry.id   fd1a75b947bf1745d0f80d2e7fadddf9
#
_cell.length_a   1.000
_cell.length_b   1.000
_cell.length_c   1.000
_cell.angle_alpha   90.00
_cell.angle_beta   90.00
_cell.angle_gamma   90.00
#
_symmetry.space_group_name_H-M   'P 1'
#
loop_
_entity.id
_entity.type
_entity.pdbx_description
1 polymer ?
#
loop_
_entity_poly.entity_id
_entity_poly.type
_entity_poly.pdbx_seq_one_letter_code
_entity_poly.pdbx_strand_id
1 'polypeptide(L)'
;TALLNYSPAVAEAYYQGIPLLVISADRPSEWIDQDDSQTIQQQGTLCNFVKKSFQLPTVITCNEDRWHTNRLVNEAINLSQHGRKGPVHINVPLREPLYDFQHESITSERVIKTLKESPSLTAEISQNLREEFFLCPKVMIIAGFHEPDPVLQQHIKLLASLPNVIILTESVTNLSIPLVISTIDRVISTIQPEEAETYAPELLITFGGAIVSRMIKAFIREHTPHSHWHIDERPTPPDTYKSMTLHVPMDAPTFFDQLQPAEIKANSLPSSYAHQWHQREEKAVQIHDNYLKCIPWCDLKAFSMLIPALPAGSRLQLGNSTPIRYAQLFRYTQVDRTDANR
;
A
#
# COMPACT_ATOMS: atom_id res chain seq x y z
N THR A 1 28.54 -10.27 6.92
CA THR A 1 27.75 -10.31 5.65
C THR A 1 26.29 -10.72 5.84
N ALA A 2 25.90 -11.30 7.00
CA ALA A 2 24.53 -11.78 7.24
C ALA A 2 23.46 -10.70 7.04
N LEU A 3 23.74 -9.44 7.41
CA LEU A 3 22.82 -8.31 7.22
C LEU A 3 22.37 -8.16 5.75
N LEU A 4 23.24 -8.43 4.78
CA LEU A 4 22.90 -8.30 3.36
C LEU A 4 21.84 -9.30 2.91
N ASN A 5 21.68 -10.44 3.59
CA ASN A 5 20.65 -11.42 3.28
C ASN A 5 19.24 -10.89 3.57
N TYR A 6 19.08 -9.85 4.39
CA TYR A 6 17.82 -9.20 4.67
C TYR A 6 17.43 -8.14 3.63
N SER A 7 18.37 -7.73 2.76
CA SER A 7 18.17 -6.62 1.82
C SER A 7 16.89 -6.77 0.96
N PRO A 8 16.56 -7.93 0.37
CA PRO A 8 15.34 -8.08 -0.41
C PRO A 8 14.07 -7.85 0.42
N ALA A 9 14.03 -8.38 1.66
CA ALA A 9 12.88 -8.22 2.54
C ALA A 9 12.74 -6.78 3.06
N VAL A 10 13.86 -6.11 3.34
CA VAL A 10 13.89 -4.70 3.76
C VAL A 10 13.45 -3.79 2.63
N ALA A 11 13.91 -4.05 1.40
CA ALA A 11 13.47 -3.32 0.22
C ALA A 11 11.96 -3.49 -0.02
N GLU A 12 11.44 -4.71 0.11
CA GLU A 12 10.00 -4.97 0.00
C GLU A 12 9.20 -4.17 1.05
N ALA A 13 9.61 -4.22 2.31
CA ALA A 13 8.99 -3.47 3.39
C ALA A 13 9.03 -1.95 3.14
N TYR A 14 10.14 -1.42 2.61
CA TYR A 14 10.28 -0.01 2.28
C TYR A 14 9.26 0.44 1.21
N TYR A 15 9.15 -0.31 0.13
CA TYR A 15 8.25 0.03 -0.96
C TYR A 15 6.78 -0.17 -0.62
N GLN A 16 6.46 -1.11 0.25
CA GLN A 16 5.11 -1.33 0.75
C GLN A 16 4.72 -0.43 1.93
N GLY A 17 5.65 0.34 2.50
CA GLY A 17 5.39 1.19 3.66
C GLY A 17 5.15 0.38 4.95
N ILE A 18 5.82 -0.77 5.08
CA ILE A 18 5.69 -1.62 6.27
C ILE A 18 6.71 -1.18 7.32
N PRO A 19 6.29 -0.89 8.57
CA PRO A 19 7.20 -0.57 9.64
C PRO A 19 8.00 -1.82 10.00
N LEU A 20 9.31 -1.75 9.84
CA LEU A 20 10.23 -2.84 10.14
C LEU A 20 11.42 -2.32 10.92
N LEU A 21 11.76 -2.98 12.03
CA LEU A 21 12.96 -2.69 12.81
C LEU A 21 14.00 -3.75 12.50
N VAL A 22 15.06 -3.37 11.77
CA VAL A 22 16.21 -4.22 11.48
C VAL A 22 17.26 -3.97 12.54
N ILE A 23 17.59 -4.97 13.33
CA ILE A 23 18.64 -4.90 14.37
C ILE A 23 19.77 -5.84 13.95
N SER A 24 20.98 -5.31 13.77
CA SER A 24 22.15 -6.09 13.42
C SER A 24 23.24 -5.97 14.49
N ALA A 25 23.77 -7.11 14.95
CA ALA A 25 24.97 -7.12 15.75
C ALA A 25 26.18 -6.82 14.85
N ASP A 26 27.16 -6.10 15.39
CA ASP A 26 28.38 -5.72 14.70
C ASP A 26 29.61 -5.85 15.62
N ARG A 27 30.79 -5.80 15.04
CA ARG A 27 32.04 -5.62 15.77
C ARG A 27 32.24 -4.14 16.13
N PRO A 28 33.04 -3.83 17.16
CA PRO A 28 33.49 -2.47 17.43
C PRO A 28 34.17 -1.85 16.20
N SER A 29 34.02 -0.54 16.04
CA SER A 29 34.48 0.17 14.82
C SER A 29 35.95 0.01 14.50
N GLU A 30 36.82 -0.19 15.51
CA GLU A 30 38.26 -0.42 15.36
C GLU A 30 38.61 -1.75 14.67
N TRP A 31 37.68 -2.70 14.59
CA TRP A 31 37.87 -4.00 13.95
C TRP A 31 37.25 -4.08 12.54
N ILE A 32 36.51 -3.08 12.13
CA ILE A 32 35.92 -3.08 10.79
C ILE A 32 37.04 -2.89 9.75
N ASP A 33 36.99 -3.69 8.67
CA ASP A 33 37.97 -3.68 7.57
C ASP A 33 39.41 -4.00 8.02
N GLN A 34 39.59 -4.75 9.12
CA GLN A 34 40.90 -5.20 9.62
C GLN A 34 41.14 -6.68 9.36
N ASP A 35 40.43 -7.29 8.40
CA ASP A 35 40.50 -8.74 8.10
C ASP A 35 40.18 -9.63 9.33
N ASP A 36 39.55 -9.08 10.35
CA ASP A 36 39.06 -9.80 11.53
C ASP A 36 37.70 -10.40 11.27
N SER A 37 37.67 -11.72 11.02
CA SER A 37 36.41 -12.46 10.88
C SER A 37 35.58 -11.95 9.68
N GLN A 38 34.22 -11.89 9.83
CA GLN A 38 33.25 -11.57 8.77
C GLN A 38 32.76 -10.13 8.83
N THR A 39 33.61 -9.19 9.20
CA THR A 39 33.24 -7.78 9.29
C THR A 39 32.89 -7.17 7.93
N ILE A 40 31.95 -6.28 7.91
CA ILE A 40 31.60 -5.36 6.81
C ILE A 40 31.20 -4.03 7.40
N GLN A 41 31.18 -2.98 6.60
CA GLN A 41 30.60 -1.70 7.00
C GLN A 41 29.07 -1.81 7.01
N GLN A 42 28.48 -2.15 8.18
CA GLN A 42 27.05 -2.39 8.31
C GLN A 42 26.24 -1.08 8.37
N GLN A 43 26.78 -0.05 9.02
CA GLN A 43 26.12 1.25 9.09
C GLN A 43 25.92 1.83 7.69
N GLY A 44 24.67 2.17 7.34
CA GLY A 44 24.35 2.73 6.04
C GLY A 44 24.25 1.73 4.88
N THR A 45 24.59 0.46 5.09
CA THR A 45 24.51 -0.57 4.02
C THR A 45 23.12 -0.68 3.40
N LEU A 46 22.06 -0.44 4.17
CA LEU A 46 20.67 -0.48 3.74
C LEU A 46 20.10 0.91 3.43
N CYS A 47 20.90 1.96 3.28
CA CYS A 47 20.47 3.37 3.24
C CYS A 47 19.39 3.68 2.18
N ASN A 48 19.36 2.96 1.06
CA ASN A 48 18.35 3.15 0.02
C ASN A 48 16.97 2.55 0.38
N PHE A 49 16.90 1.69 1.39
CA PHE A 49 15.71 0.91 1.74
C PHE A 49 15.32 1.04 3.21
N VAL A 50 15.91 1.99 3.94
CA VAL A 50 15.52 2.33 5.31
C VAL A 50 15.29 3.83 5.43
N LYS A 51 14.39 4.25 6.30
CA LYS A 51 14.17 5.68 6.57
C LYS A 51 15.39 6.32 7.22
N LYS A 52 16.08 5.57 8.10
CA LYS A 52 17.34 5.97 8.74
C LYS A 52 18.07 4.75 9.29
N SER A 53 19.42 4.82 9.30
CA SER A 53 20.28 3.87 9.98
C SER A 53 20.85 4.53 11.25
N PHE A 54 20.77 3.81 12.36
CA PHE A 54 21.22 4.24 13.67
C PHE A 54 22.40 3.39 14.11
N GLN A 55 23.42 4.04 14.68
CA GLN A 55 24.58 3.39 15.28
C GLN A 55 24.50 3.55 16.79
N LEU A 56 24.45 2.44 17.53
CA LEU A 56 24.52 2.48 18.99
C LEU A 56 25.97 2.55 19.47
N PRO A 57 26.22 3.05 20.70
CA PRO A 57 27.54 2.98 21.32
C PRO A 57 27.98 1.51 21.54
N THR A 58 29.27 1.23 21.38
CA THR A 58 29.84 -0.10 21.63
C THR A 58 29.78 -0.51 23.11
N VAL A 59 29.91 0.46 24.01
CA VAL A 59 29.88 0.25 25.46
C VAL A 59 29.04 1.33 26.11
N ILE A 60 28.26 0.98 27.11
CA ILE A 60 27.50 1.90 27.94
C ILE A 60 28.23 1.99 29.28
N THR A 61 28.93 3.09 29.51
CA THR A 61 29.79 3.29 30.68
C THR A 61 29.20 4.28 31.68
N CYS A 62 28.33 5.17 31.27
CA CYS A 62 27.76 6.23 32.07
C CYS A 62 26.28 6.48 31.76
N ASN A 63 25.65 7.36 32.52
CA ASN A 63 24.24 7.70 32.34
C ASN A 63 23.98 8.41 31.01
N GLU A 64 24.95 9.17 30.51
CA GLU A 64 24.87 9.85 29.23
C GLU A 64 24.82 8.84 28.06
N ASP A 65 25.61 7.79 28.12
CA ASP A 65 25.57 6.69 27.12
C ASP A 65 24.23 5.98 27.13
N ARG A 66 23.71 5.69 28.33
CA ARG A 66 22.39 5.08 28.51
C ARG A 66 21.28 5.97 27.97
N TRP A 67 21.29 7.26 28.32
CA TRP A 67 20.36 8.25 27.80
C TRP A 67 20.43 8.33 26.27
N HIS A 68 21.65 8.39 25.71
CA HIS A 68 21.86 8.47 24.26
C HIS A 68 21.31 7.23 23.55
N THR A 69 21.62 6.04 24.03
CA THR A 69 21.11 4.76 23.50
C THR A 69 19.60 4.71 23.55
N ASN A 70 19.00 5.03 24.71
CA ASN A 70 17.55 5.08 24.87
C ASN A 70 16.89 6.05 23.88
N ARG A 71 17.47 7.24 23.68
CA ARG A 71 16.99 8.22 22.72
C ARG A 71 17.03 7.70 21.28
N LEU A 72 18.14 7.09 20.85
CA LEU A 72 18.28 6.53 19.50
C LEU A 72 17.28 5.42 19.22
N VAL A 73 17.06 4.52 20.18
CA VAL A 73 16.09 3.43 20.03
C VAL A 73 14.66 3.97 19.94
N ASN A 74 14.29 4.93 20.79
CA ASN A 74 12.97 5.59 20.71
C ASN A 74 12.80 6.32 19.38
N GLU A 75 13.82 7.04 18.89
CA GLU A 75 13.79 7.73 17.60
C GLU A 75 13.59 6.71 16.45
N ALA A 76 14.29 5.58 16.47
CA ALA A 76 14.16 4.54 15.46
C ALA A 76 12.73 3.97 15.42
N ILE A 77 12.18 3.60 16.57
CA ILE A 77 10.83 3.04 16.69
C ILE A 77 9.79 4.06 16.20
N ASN A 78 9.85 5.30 16.68
CA ASN A 78 8.92 6.35 16.30
C ASN A 78 9.02 6.65 14.79
N LEU A 79 10.25 6.78 14.25
CA LEU A 79 10.47 7.05 12.83
C LEU A 79 9.90 5.95 11.93
N SER A 80 9.97 4.68 12.35
CA SER A 80 9.42 3.57 11.56
C SER A 80 7.92 3.69 11.35
N GLN A 81 7.21 4.38 12.24
CA GLN A 81 5.75 4.49 12.29
C GLN A 81 5.21 5.88 11.93
N HIS A 82 6.07 6.92 11.83
CA HIS A 82 5.66 8.30 11.57
C HIS A 82 5.53 8.58 10.08
N GLY A 83 4.45 9.29 9.69
CA GLY A 83 4.10 9.55 8.29
C GLY A 83 4.00 8.24 7.52
N ARG A 84 4.48 8.20 6.27
CA ARG A 84 4.58 6.92 5.60
C ARG A 84 5.48 5.96 6.38
N LYS A 85 4.89 4.88 6.85
CA LYS A 85 5.58 3.82 7.60
C LYS A 85 6.73 3.24 6.74
N GLY A 86 7.74 2.67 7.39
CA GLY A 86 8.85 2.05 6.67
C GLY A 86 9.95 1.51 7.59
N PRO A 87 10.90 0.76 7.01
CA PRO A 87 11.98 0.16 7.76
C PRO A 87 12.95 1.20 8.34
N VAL A 88 13.53 0.85 9.47
CA VAL A 88 14.70 1.51 10.08
C VAL A 88 15.74 0.45 10.44
N HIS A 89 17.00 0.84 10.49
CA HIS A 89 18.10 -0.03 10.85
C HIS A 89 18.79 0.47 12.12
N ILE A 90 19.03 -0.43 13.08
CA ILE A 90 19.85 -0.19 14.28
C ILE A 90 21.04 -1.12 14.24
N ASN A 91 22.24 -0.57 14.09
CA ASN A 91 23.49 -1.29 14.20
C ASN A 91 23.96 -1.29 15.66
N VAL A 92 24.27 -2.49 16.19
CA VAL A 92 24.62 -2.71 17.59
C VAL A 92 26.02 -3.30 17.67
N PRO A 93 27.07 -2.48 17.79
CA PRO A 93 28.42 -2.99 17.95
C PRO A 93 28.59 -3.59 19.36
N LEU A 94 29.14 -4.78 19.43
CA LEU A 94 29.32 -5.54 20.65
C LEU A 94 30.81 -5.89 20.84
N ARG A 95 31.34 -5.64 22.05
CA ARG A 95 32.71 -5.94 22.43
C ARG A 95 32.78 -7.29 23.16
N GLU A 96 33.74 -8.09 22.82
CA GLU A 96 34.05 -9.32 23.58
C GLU A 96 34.59 -9.02 24.97
N PRO A 97 34.38 -9.92 25.96
CA PRO A 97 33.74 -11.23 25.85
C PRO A 97 32.17 -11.12 25.90
N LEU A 98 31.52 -12.02 25.16
CA LEU A 98 30.06 -12.08 25.10
C LEU A 98 29.46 -13.24 25.93
N TYR A 99 30.30 -13.91 26.75
CA TYR A 99 29.95 -15.20 27.35
C TYR A 99 29.58 -15.16 28.82
N ASP A 100 29.85 -14.05 29.51
CA ASP A 100 29.53 -13.89 30.93
C ASP A 100 28.26 -13.06 31.11
N PHE A 101 27.10 -13.72 30.94
CA PHE A 101 25.83 -13.09 31.24
C PHE A 101 25.55 -13.16 32.75
N GLN A 102 25.55 -12.01 33.42
CA GLN A 102 24.91 -11.88 34.71
C GLN A 102 23.44 -11.56 34.52
N HIS A 103 22.58 -12.31 35.17
CA HIS A 103 21.14 -12.04 35.17
C HIS A 103 20.85 -10.78 35.99
N GLU A 104 20.99 -9.62 35.39
CA GLU A 104 20.46 -8.39 35.96
C GLU A 104 18.96 -8.28 35.64
N SER A 105 18.21 -7.75 36.62
CA SER A 105 16.80 -7.45 36.39
C SER A 105 16.68 -6.40 35.27
N ILE A 106 15.88 -6.68 34.27
CA ILE A 106 15.59 -5.70 33.20
C ILE A 106 14.86 -4.52 33.86
N THR A 107 15.51 -3.37 33.87
CA THR A 107 14.89 -2.13 34.36
C THR A 107 14.02 -1.53 33.27
N SER A 108 12.90 -0.93 33.68
CA SER A 108 12.03 -0.19 32.77
C SER A 108 12.77 1.02 32.20
N GLU A 109 12.85 1.11 30.88
CA GLU A 109 13.43 2.26 30.17
C GLU A 109 12.37 3.32 29.83
N ARG A 110 12.81 4.56 29.66
CA ARG A 110 11.96 5.67 29.26
C ARG A 110 11.44 5.44 27.84
N VAL A 111 10.12 5.55 27.65
CA VAL A 111 9.46 5.52 26.35
C VAL A 111 9.10 6.94 25.94
N ILE A 112 9.57 7.38 24.76
CA ILE A 112 9.22 8.66 24.15
C ILE A 112 8.12 8.41 23.14
N LYS A 113 6.91 8.87 23.42
CA LYS A 113 5.77 8.76 22.51
C LYS A 113 5.72 9.99 21.59
N THR A 114 5.59 9.77 20.30
CA THR A 114 5.30 10.82 19.32
C THR A 114 3.80 10.80 19.03
N LEU A 115 3.15 11.94 19.13
CA LEU A 115 1.75 12.07 18.72
C LEU A 115 1.68 12.03 17.20
N LYS A 116 0.68 11.34 16.69
CA LYS A 116 0.40 11.37 15.24
C LYS A 116 -0.15 12.73 14.86
N GLU A 117 0.38 13.29 13.78
CA GLU A 117 -0.25 14.41 13.13
C GLU A 117 -1.56 13.93 12.50
N SER A 118 -2.58 14.79 12.56
CA SER A 118 -3.85 14.58 11.86
C SER A 118 -4.00 15.72 10.87
N PRO A 119 -3.54 15.55 9.62
CA PRO A 119 -3.64 16.59 8.60
C PRO A 119 -5.12 16.93 8.37
N SER A 120 -5.40 18.22 8.21
CA SER A 120 -6.76 18.72 8.01
C SER A 120 -6.77 19.66 6.81
N LEU A 121 -7.75 19.49 5.94
CA LEU A 121 -8.04 20.43 4.88
C LEU A 121 -8.74 21.66 5.48
N THR A 122 -8.43 22.83 4.94
CA THR A 122 -9.22 24.02 5.29
C THR A 122 -10.67 23.85 4.78
N ALA A 123 -11.60 24.53 5.41
CA ALA A 123 -13.02 24.49 4.99
C ALA A 123 -13.19 24.88 3.50
N GLU A 124 -12.42 25.87 3.04
CA GLU A 124 -12.42 26.31 1.64
C GLU A 124 -11.93 25.20 0.69
N ILE A 125 -10.80 24.57 0.98
CA ILE A 125 -10.25 23.47 0.17
C ILE A 125 -11.22 22.30 0.14
N SER A 126 -11.75 21.90 1.31
CA SER A 126 -12.72 20.81 1.41
C SER A 126 -13.97 21.08 0.59
N GLN A 127 -14.49 22.31 0.64
CA GLN A 127 -15.65 22.72 -0.15
C GLN A 127 -15.35 22.67 -1.66
N ASN A 128 -14.21 23.20 -2.12
CA ASN A 128 -13.84 23.19 -3.52
C ASN A 128 -13.70 21.76 -4.08
N LEU A 129 -13.07 20.86 -3.32
CA LEU A 129 -12.95 19.44 -3.72
C LEU A 129 -14.33 18.76 -3.78
N ARG A 130 -15.20 19.05 -2.84
CA ARG A 130 -16.57 18.52 -2.84
C ARG A 130 -17.37 19.03 -4.04
N GLU A 131 -17.28 20.31 -4.35
CA GLU A 131 -17.95 20.92 -5.51
C GLU A 131 -17.46 20.30 -6.81
N GLU A 132 -16.14 20.16 -7.00
CA GLU A 132 -15.56 19.47 -8.16
C GLU A 132 -16.04 18.03 -8.26
N PHE A 133 -16.06 17.29 -7.15
CA PHE A 133 -16.56 15.92 -7.09
C PHE A 133 -18.06 15.85 -7.46
N PHE A 134 -18.89 16.77 -6.96
CA PHE A 134 -20.32 16.80 -7.25
C PHE A 134 -20.64 17.09 -8.71
N LEU A 135 -19.88 18.00 -9.31
CA LEU A 135 -20.12 18.44 -10.68
C LEU A 135 -19.57 17.44 -11.71
N CYS A 136 -18.72 16.52 -11.31
CA CYS A 136 -18.11 15.56 -12.21
C CYS A 136 -19.03 14.38 -12.50
N PRO A 137 -19.43 14.15 -13.78
CA PRO A 137 -20.32 13.06 -14.15
C PRO A 137 -19.62 11.69 -14.22
N LYS A 138 -18.29 11.66 -14.31
CA LYS A 138 -17.48 10.44 -14.48
C LYS A 138 -16.31 10.43 -13.51
N VAL A 139 -16.54 9.96 -12.30
CA VAL A 139 -15.51 9.81 -11.25
C VAL A 139 -15.04 8.37 -11.22
N MET A 140 -13.73 8.15 -11.34
CA MET A 140 -13.10 6.86 -11.13
C MET A 140 -12.19 6.92 -9.91
N ILE A 141 -12.36 5.97 -9.00
CA ILE A 141 -11.47 5.79 -7.85
C ILE A 141 -10.68 4.51 -8.08
N ILE A 142 -9.35 4.59 -8.06
CA ILE A 142 -8.47 3.41 -8.14
C ILE A 142 -7.75 3.26 -6.81
N ALA A 143 -8.03 2.15 -6.12
CA ALA A 143 -7.39 1.80 -4.86
C ALA A 143 -6.31 0.73 -5.08
N GLY A 144 -5.06 1.07 -4.77
CA GLY A 144 -3.92 0.17 -4.81
C GLY A 144 -3.78 -0.67 -3.54
N PHE A 145 -2.60 -1.26 -3.36
CA PHE A 145 -2.28 -2.03 -2.15
C PHE A 145 -2.64 -1.26 -0.89
N HIS A 146 -3.40 -1.88 -0.01
CA HIS A 146 -3.82 -1.30 1.26
C HIS A 146 -3.99 -2.39 2.33
N GLU A 147 -3.71 -2.06 3.58
CA GLU A 147 -4.07 -2.92 4.69
C GLU A 147 -5.59 -2.88 4.92
N PRO A 148 -6.20 -3.97 5.44
CA PRO A 148 -7.61 -3.93 5.81
C PRO A 148 -7.91 -2.77 6.76
N ASP A 149 -8.84 -1.88 6.40
CA ASP A 149 -9.23 -0.73 7.19
C ASP A 149 -10.77 -0.59 7.20
N PRO A 150 -11.42 -0.82 8.36
CA PRO A 150 -12.88 -0.75 8.46
C PRO A 150 -13.45 0.67 8.24
N VAL A 151 -12.71 1.73 8.58
CA VAL A 151 -13.16 3.12 8.39
C VAL A 151 -13.15 3.45 6.90
N LEU A 152 -12.03 3.18 6.23
CA LEU A 152 -11.93 3.33 4.78
C LEU A 152 -13.02 2.52 4.06
N GLN A 153 -13.27 1.29 4.49
CA GLN A 153 -14.30 0.44 3.88
C GLN A 153 -15.70 1.05 3.96
N GLN A 154 -16.04 1.73 5.06
CA GLN A 154 -17.32 2.43 5.19
C GLN A 154 -17.43 3.61 4.21
N HIS A 155 -16.41 4.44 4.11
CA HIS A 155 -16.38 5.56 3.17
C HIS A 155 -16.48 5.09 1.71
N ILE A 156 -15.68 4.09 1.35
CA ILE A 156 -15.71 3.52 0.00
C ILE A 156 -17.06 2.89 -0.34
N LYS A 157 -17.71 2.24 0.63
CA LYS A 157 -19.07 1.70 0.45
C LYS A 157 -20.09 2.79 0.14
N LEU A 158 -20.01 3.95 0.80
CA LEU A 158 -20.88 5.09 0.53
C LEU A 158 -20.62 5.64 -0.89
N LEU A 159 -19.37 5.85 -1.25
CA LEU A 159 -18.98 6.35 -2.58
C LEU A 159 -19.37 5.38 -3.70
N ALA A 160 -19.23 4.07 -3.50
CA ALA A 160 -19.61 3.05 -4.47
C ALA A 160 -21.12 3.02 -4.79
N SER A 161 -21.96 3.64 -3.96
CA SER A 161 -23.41 3.74 -4.20
C SER A 161 -23.79 4.95 -5.05
N LEU A 162 -22.85 5.81 -5.43
CA LEU A 162 -23.12 7.01 -6.25
C LEU A 162 -23.17 6.63 -7.73
N PRO A 163 -24.13 7.17 -8.50
CA PRO A 163 -24.32 6.78 -9.90
C PRO A 163 -23.21 7.27 -10.85
N ASN A 164 -22.48 8.31 -10.44
CA ASN A 164 -21.34 8.89 -11.19
C ASN A 164 -19.96 8.35 -10.76
N VAL A 165 -19.91 7.41 -9.80
CA VAL A 165 -18.65 6.92 -9.22
C VAL A 165 -18.45 5.44 -9.52
N ILE A 166 -17.34 5.10 -10.13
CA ILE A 166 -16.85 3.71 -10.22
C ILE A 166 -15.58 3.54 -9.39
N ILE A 167 -15.50 2.42 -8.70
CA ILE A 167 -14.35 2.09 -7.85
C ILE A 167 -13.71 0.81 -8.38
N LEU A 168 -12.44 0.92 -8.74
CA LEU A 168 -11.61 -0.18 -9.21
C LEU A 168 -10.60 -0.54 -8.12
N THR A 169 -10.54 -1.83 -7.79
CA THR A 169 -9.65 -2.37 -6.77
C THR A 169 -8.90 -3.59 -7.30
N GLU A 170 -7.90 -4.01 -6.57
CA GLU A 170 -7.24 -5.29 -6.80
C GLU A 170 -7.40 -6.18 -5.55
N SER A 171 -7.11 -7.46 -5.67
CA SER A 171 -7.20 -8.39 -4.53
C SER A 171 -6.35 -7.95 -3.33
N VAL A 172 -5.20 -7.32 -3.60
CA VAL A 172 -4.27 -6.77 -2.59
C VAL A 172 -4.71 -5.44 -1.98
N THR A 173 -5.83 -4.88 -2.43
CA THR A 173 -6.41 -3.68 -1.82
C THR A 173 -7.13 -4.01 -0.51
N ASN A 174 -7.52 -5.27 -0.31
CA ASN A 174 -8.21 -5.75 0.89
C ASN A 174 -9.51 -5.00 1.21
N LEU A 175 -10.21 -4.54 0.19
CA LEU A 175 -11.54 -3.92 0.28
C LEU A 175 -12.60 -4.90 -0.23
N SER A 176 -13.38 -5.48 0.69
CA SER A 176 -14.46 -6.42 0.37
C SER A 176 -15.80 -5.70 0.35
N ILE A 177 -16.14 -5.08 -0.79
CA ILE A 177 -17.36 -4.29 -0.99
C ILE A 177 -18.10 -4.78 -2.23
N PRO A 178 -19.43 -4.98 -2.19
CA PRO A 178 -20.21 -5.54 -3.32
C PRO A 178 -20.12 -4.73 -4.63
N LEU A 179 -20.11 -3.41 -4.55
CA LEU A 179 -20.20 -2.49 -5.68
C LEU A 179 -18.83 -2.02 -6.23
N VAL A 180 -17.73 -2.68 -5.86
CA VAL A 180 -16.41 -2.39 -6.43
C VAL A 180 -16.03 -3.44 -7.47
N ILE A 181 -15.35 -3.03 -8.51
CA ILE A 181 -14.79 -3.93 -9.53
C ILE A 181 -13.39 -4.34 -9.09
N SER A 182 -13.23 -5.59 -8.68
CA SER A 182 -11.96 -6.14 -8.21
C SER A 182 -11.20 -6.94 -9.29
N THR A 183 -11.75 -7.06 -10.49
CA THR A 183 -11.20 -7.82 -11.61
C THR A 183 -10.90 -6.91 -12.80
N ILE A 184 -10.08 -5.89 -12.58
CA ILE A 184 -9.85 -4.77 -13.50
C ILE A 184 -9.49 -5.26 -14.91
N ASP A 185 -8.46 -6.11 -15.03
CA ASP A 185 -7.95 -6.56 -16.35
C ASP A 185 -9.02 -7.32 -17.14
N ARG A 186 -9.87 -8.07 -16.44
CA ARG A 186 -10.97 -8.80 -17.07
C ARG A 186 -11.99 -7.85 -17.71
N VAL A 187 -12.30 -6.74 -17.06
CA VAL A 187 -13.26 -5.75 -17.56
C VAL A 187 -12.64 -4.92 -18.67
N ILE A 188 -11.46 -4.36 -18.45
CA ILE A 188 -10.76 -3.51 -19.43
C ILE A 188 -10.52 -4.25 -20.76
N SER A 189 -10.18 -5.54 -20.70
CA SER A 189 -9.95 -6.34 -21.93
C SER A 189 -11.17 -6.48 -22.83
N THR A 190 -12.36 -6.15 -22.36
CA THR A 190 -13.60 -6.22 -23.16
C THR A 190 -14.04 -4.88 -23.73
N ILE A 191 -13.38 -3.78 -23.36
CA ILE A 191 -13.69 -2.44 -23.87
C ILE A 191 -13.06 -2.31 -25.27
N GLN A 192 -13.89 -1.98 -26.27
CA GLN A 192 -13.40 -1.72 -27.61
C GLN A 192 -12.87 -0.27 -27.69
N PRO A 193 -11.91 0.01 -28.60
CA PRO A 193 -11.34 1.35 -28.73
C PRO A 193 -12.40 2.45 -28.95
N GLU A 194 -13.45 2.14 -29.71
CA GLU A 194 -14.52 3.08 -30.04
C GLU A 194 -15.42 3.41 -28.85
N GLU A 195 -15.40 2.55 -27.82
CA GLU A 195 -16.20 2.72 -26.60
C GLU A 195 -15.38 3.37 -25.47
N ALA A 196 -14.07 3.51 -25.61
CA ALA A 196 -13.15 3.87 -24.54
C ALA A 196 -13.53 5.18 -23.82
N GLU A 197 -13.93 6.20 -24.58
CA GLU A 197 -14.37 7.50 -24.03
C GLU A 197 -15.60 7.37 -23.10
N THR A 198 -16.43 6.36 -23.28
CA THR A 198 -17.58 6.10 -22.40
C THR A 198 -17.11 5.67 -21.01
N TYR A 199 -15.99 4.95 -20.94
CA TYR A 199 -15.43 4.39 -19.72
C TYR A 199 -14.31 5.22 -19.12
N ALA A 200 -13.75 6.17 -19.86
CA ALA A 200 -12.73 7.08 -19.38
C ALA A 200 -13.28 8.02 -18.28
N PRO A 201 -12.54 8.25 -17.19
CA PRO A 201 -12.94 9.20 -16.15
C PRO A 201 -12.63 10.64 -16.57
N GLU A 202 -13.45 11.57 -16.08
CA GLU A 202 -13.13 13.00 -16.09
C GLU A 202 -12.36 13.40 -14.82
N LEU A 203 -12.75 12.82 -13.66
CA LEU A 203 -12.00 12.91 -12.41
C LEU A 203 -11.49 11.52 -12.01
N LEU A 204 -10.17 11.42 -11.86
CA LEU A 204 -9.51 10.25 -11.30
C LEU A 204 -9.07 10.53 -9.86
N ILE A 205 -9.40 9.64 -8.94
CA ILE A 205 -8.90 9.69 -7.55
C ILE A 205 -8.10 8.40 -7.32
N THR A 206 -6.86 8.52 -6.86
CA THR A 206 -6.01 7.36 -6.60
C THR A 206 -5.43 7.38 -5.19
N PHE A 207 -5.34 6.22 -4.54
CA PHE A 207 -4.73 6.07 -3.23
C PHE A 207 -4.15 4.67 -3.03
N GLY A 208 -3.39 4.50 -1.95
CA GLY A 208 -2.75 3.24 -1.61
C GLY A 208 -1.45 2.99 -2.36
N GLY A 209 -0.99 1.73 -2.33
CA GLY A 209 0.27 1.32 -2.93
C GLY A 209 0.17 1.08 -4.44
N ALA A 210 1.14 0.32 -4.96
CA ALA A 210 1.23 0.04 -6.38
C ALA A 210 0.06 -0.81 -6.88
N ILE A 211 -0.41 -0.50 -8.08
CA ILE A 211 -1.37 -1.30 -8.86
C ILE A 211 -0.61 -2.30 -9.73
N VAL A 212 -1.06 -3.54 -9.75
CA VAL A 212 -0.47 -4.62 -10.56
C VAL A 212 -0.90 -4.52 -12.03
N SER A 213 -2.18 -4.21 -12.28
CA SER A 213 -2.76 -4.11 -13.62
C SER A 213 -1.96 -3.16 -14.51
N ARG A 214 -1.48 -3.68 -15.65
CA ARG A 214 -0.88 -2.88 -16.71
C ARG A 214 -1.94 -2.27 -17.62
N MET A 215 -3.09 -2.93 -17.74
CA MET A 215 -4.15 -2.51 -18.65
C MET A 215 -4.79 -1.21 -18.19
N ILE A 216 -5.12 -1.08 -16.89
CA ILE A 216 -5.67 0.18 -16.38
C ILE A 216 -4.68 1.34 -16.48
N LYS A 217 -3.37 1.06 -16.26
CA LYS A 217 -2.33 2.09 -16.44
C LYS A 217 -2.24 2.57 -17.89
N ALA A 218 -2.31 1.65 -18.86
CA ALA A 218 -2.32 2.00 -20.28
C ALA A 218 -3.58 2.79 -20.62
N PHE A 219 -4.74 2.29 -20.20
CA PHE A 219 -6.04 2.92 -20.44
C PHE A 219 -6.10 4.37 -19.96
N ILE A 220 -5.70 4.64 -18.72
CA ILE A 220 -5.71 6.01 -18.17
C ILE A 220 -4.67 6.91 -18.83
N ARG A 221 -3.51 6.38 -19.23
CA ARG A 221 -2.49 7.17 -19.97
C ARG A 221 -2.93 7.55 -21.37
N GLU A 222 -3.73 6.71 -22.03
CA GLU A 222 -4.30 6.95 -23.35
C GLU A 222 -5.51 7.91 -23.25
N HIS A 223 -6.34 7.73 -22.22
CA HIS A 223 -7.53 8.54 -21.96
C HIS A 223 -7.32 9.36 -20.69
N THR A 224 -6.48 10.38 -20.80
CA THR A 224 -6.06 11.21 -19.65
C THR A 224 -7.24 11.94 -19.04
N PRO A 225 -7.50 11.79 -17.72
CA PRO A 225 -8.58 12.51 -17.03
C PRO A 225 -8.32 14.01 -17.01
N HIS A 226 -9.40 14.80 -16.90
CA HIS A 226 -9.29 16.26 -16.78
C HIS A 226 -8.64 16.65 -15.44
N SER A 227 -8.98 15.93 -14.37
CA SER A 227 -8.42 16.13 -13.03
C SER A 227 -8.01 14.78 -12.42
N HIS A 228 -6.87 14.76 -11.72
CA HIS A 228 -6.38 13.56 -11.03
C HIS A 228 -5.88 13.93 -9.64
N TRP A 229 -6.59 13.46 -8.62
CA TRP A 229 -6.20 13.60 -7.22
C TRP A 229 -5.48 12.33 -6.76
N HIS A 230 -4.27 12.52 -6.24
CA HIS A 230 -3.51 11.42 -5.63
C HIS A 230 -3.36 11.63 -4.12
N ILE A 231 -3.92 10.71 -3.34
CA ILE A 231 -3.93 10.75 -1.87
C ILE A 231 -2.79 9.87 -1.37
N ASP A 232 -1.76 10.48 -0.80
CA ASP A 232 -0.56 9.76 -0.36
C ASP A 232 0.25 10.59 0.64
N GLU A 233 0.70 10.00 1.75
CA GLU A 233 1.51 10.66 2.77
C GLU A 233 2.96 10.94 2.34
N ARG A 234 3.41 10.49 1.17
CA ARG A 234 4.78 10.72 0.68
C ARG A 234 4.99 12.16 0.30
N PRO A 235 6.15 12.75 0.67
CA PRO A 235 6.51 14.11 0.21
C PRO A 235 6.63 14.20 -1.33
N THR A 236 7.03 13.11 -1.98
CA THR A 236 7.14 12.98 -3.44
C THR A 236 6.26 11.83 -3.91
N PRO A 237 4.99 12.09 -4.26
CA PRO A 237 4.06 11.05 -4.69
C PRO A 237 4.43 10.51 -6.08
N PRO A 238 4.13 9.24 -6.38
CA PRO A 238 4.34 8.69 -7.71
C PRO A 238 3.22 9.14 -8.65
N ASP A 239 3.58 9.63 -9.83
CA ASP A 239 2.63 9.87 -10.91
C ASP A 239 2.61 8.70 -11.91
N THR A 240 2.09 7.57 -11.47
CA THR A 240 2.02 6.34 -12.26
C THR A 240 1.21 6.50 -13.55
N TYR A 241 0.19 7.34 -13.53
CA TYR A 241 -0.74 7.53 -14.63
C TYR A 241 -0.36 8.69 -15.55
N LYS A 242 0.64 9.49 -15.19
CA LYS A 242 1.11 10.68 -15.93
C LYS A 242 0.03 11.76 -16.07
N SER A 243 -0.85 11.88 -15.10
CA SER A 243 -2.02 12.75 -15.14
C SER A 243 -2.28 13.50 -13.84
N MET A 244 -1.42 13.34 -12.81
CA MET A 244 -1.65 13.94 -11.52
C MET A 244 -1.71 15.46 -11.59
N THR A 245 -2.85 16.02 -11.15
CA THR A 245 -3.10 17.48 -11.06
C THR A 245 -3.10 17.97 -9.62
N LEU A 246 -3.42 17.08 -8.67
CA LEU A 246 -3.47 17.41 -7.24
C LEU A 246 -2.86 16.29 -6.41
N HIS A 247 -1.92 16.62 -5.55
CA HIS A 247 -1.42 15.75 -4.49
C HIS A 247 -2.02 16.16 -3.15
N VAL A 248 -2.63 15.20 -2.44
CA VAL A 248 -3.19 15.40 -1.10
C VAL A 248 -2.34 14.64 -0.09
N PRO A 249 -1.51 15.33 0.73
CA PRO A 249 -0.52 14.69 1.61
C PRO A 249 -1.15 14.19 2.92
N MET A 250 -2.03 13.19 2.81
CA MET A 250 -2.66 12.53 3.97
C MET A 250 -3.01 11.07 3.65
N ASP A 251 -3.40 10.30 4.65
CA ASP A 251 -3.91 8.95 4.45
C ASP A 251 -5.35 8.96 3.89
N ALA A 252 -5.70 7.89 3.19
CA ALA A 252 -7.00 7.79 2.53
C ALA A 252 -8.20 7.82 3.48
N PRO A 253 -8.21 7.12 4.65
CA PRO A 253 -9.30 7.24 5.60
C PRO A 253 -9.56 8.69 6.04
N THR A 254 -8.50 9.43 6.39
CA THR A 254 -8.61 10.84 6.81
C THR A 254 -9.12 11.73 5.67
N PHE A 255 -8.67 11.51 4.43
CA PHE A 255 -9.17 12.26 3.28
C PHE A 255 -10.66 12.04 3.04
N PHE A 256 -11.08 10.78 2.97
CA PHE A 256 -12.49 10.47 2.70
C PHE A 256 -13.43 10.87 3.85
N ASP A 257 -12.95 10.87 5.10
CA ASP A 257 -13.70 11.45 6.22
C ASP A 257 -13.95 12.94 6.00
N GLN A 258 -12.93 13.70 5.61
CA GLN A 258 -13.04 15.14 5.34
C GLN A 258 -13.79 15.47 4.04
N LEU A 259 -13.84 14.56 3.07
CA LEU A 259 -14.67 14.69 1.87
C LEU A 259 -16.16 14.53 2.18
N GLN A 260 -16.54 13.93 3.32
CA GLN A 260 -17.91 13.75 3.80
C GLN A 260 -18.83 13.04 2.78
N PRO A 261 -18.54 11.78 2.42
CA PRO A 261 -19.25 11.08 1.34
C PRO A 261 -20.76 10.91 1.57
N ALA A 262 -21.24 10.96 2.80
CA ALA A 262 -22.67 10.92 3.11
C ALA A 262 -23.42 12.14 2.60
N GLU A 263 -22.81 13.33 2.69
CA GLU A 263 -23.37 14.57 2.14
C GLU A 263 -23.29 14.60 0.61
N ILE A 264 -22.21 14.08 0.04
CA ILE A 264 -22.03 13.90 -1.41
C ILE A 264 -23.17 13.04 -1.97
N LYS A 265 -23.50 11.94 -1.31
CA LYS A 265 -24.58 11.04 -1.72
C LYS A 265 -25.92 11.74 -1.88
N ALA A 266 -26.24 12.69 -1.01
CA ALA A 266 -27.50 13.41 -1.04
C ALA A 266 -27.64 14.34 -2.26
N ASN A 267 -26.55 14.77 -2.86
CA ASN A 267 -26.52 15.80 -3.89
C ASN A 267 -25.91 15.31 -5.23
N SER A 268 -25.71 13.98 -5.40
CA SER A 268 -25.09 13.44 -6.62
C SER A 268 -25.91 13.72 -7.87
N LEU A 269 -25.23 14.07 -8.96
CA LEU A 269 -25.85 14.28 -10.27
C LEU A 269 -26.39 12.98 -10.86
N PRO A 270 -27.46 13.03 -11.66
CA PRO A 270 -27.87 11.91 -12.48
C PRO A 270 -26.72 11.51 -13.44
N SER A 271 -26.28 10.27 -13.36
CA SER A 271 -25.24 9.72 -14.25
C SER A 271 -25.50 8.23 -14.48
N SER A 272 -25.10 7.73 -15.63
CA SER A 272 -25.13 6.30 -15.93
C SER A 272 -23.74 5.66 -15.85
N TYR A 273 -22.71 6.39 -15.43
CA TYR A 273 -21.32 5.96 -15.50
C TYR A 273 -21.04 4.67 -14.71
N ALA A 274 -21.43 4.63 -13.45
CA ALA A 274 -21.29 3.42 -12.63
C ALA A 274 -22.06 2.23 -13.23
N HIS A 275 -23.29 2.48 -13.70
CA HIS A 275 -24.12 1.44 -14.31
C HIS A 275 -23.50 0.84 -15.58
N GLN A 276 -22.91 1.68 -16.45
CA GLN A 276 -22.21 1.22 -17.66
C GLN A 276 -21.03 0.30 -17.32
N TRP A 277 -20.23 0.67 -16.29
CA TRP A 277 -19.14 -0.15 -15.81
C TRP A 277 -19.59 -1.50 -15.25
N HIS A 278 -20.67 -1.52 -14.46
CA HIS A 278 -21.20 -2.77 -13.91
C HIS A 278 -21.80 -3.67 -14.99
N GLN A 279 -22.51 -3.12 -15.97
CA GLN A 279 -22.97 -3.89 -17.13
C GLN A 279 -21.79 -4.50 -17.93
N ARG A 280 -20.67 -3.76 -18.04
CA ARG A 280 -19.46 -4.27 -18.69
C ARG A 280 -18.82 -5.38 -17.87
N GLU A 281 -18.79 -5.24 -16.55
CA GLU A 281 -18.31 -6.31 -15.65
C GLU A 281 -19.12 -7.58 -15.83
N GLU A 282 -20.44 -7.51 -15.86
CA GLU A 282 -21.32 -8.67 -16.08
C GLU A 282 -21.02 -9.40 -17.40
N LYS A 283 -20.84 -8.64 -18.49
CA LYS A 283 -20.42 -9.22 -19.78
C LYS A 283 -19.04 -9.87 -19.69
N ALA A 284 -18.08 -9.22 -19.03
CA ALA A 284 -16.74 -9.74 -18.84
C ALA A 284 -16.73 -11.05 -18.03
N VAL A 285 -17.59 -11.15 -17.01
CA VAL A 285 -17.81 -12.40 -16.25
C VAL A 285 -18.28 -13.51 -17.16
N GLN A 286 -19.31 -13.28 -17.98
CA GLN A 286 -19.87 -14.28 -18.89
C GLN A 286 -18.83 -14.76 -19.91
N ILE A 287 -18.06 -13.85 -20.50
CA ILE A 287 -16.99 -14.17 -21.45
C ILE A 287 -15.92 -15.05 -20.75
N HIS A 288 -15.48 -14.63 -19.56
CA HIS A 288 -14.47 -15.33 -18.80
C HIS A 288 -14.91 -16.74 -18.40
N ASP A 289 -16.11 -16.91 -17.90
CA ASP A 289 -16.66 -18.20 -17.48
C ASP A 289 -16.80 -19.17 -18.67
N ASN A 290 -17.22 -18.66 -19.84
CA ASN A 290 -17.29 -19.47 -21.04
C ASN A 290 -15.89 -19.86 -21.52
N TYR A 291 -14.93 -18.96 -21.49
CA TYR A 291 -13.53 -19.26 -21.82
C TYR A 291 -12.96 -20.35 -20.90
N LEU A 292 -13.17 -20.26 -19.59
CA LEU A 292 -12.70 -21.24 -18.61
C LEU A 292 -13.27 -22.66 -18.86
N LYS A 293 -14.48 -22.80 -19.43
CA LYS A 293 -15.06 -24.11 -19.78
C LYS A 293 -14.30 -24.78 -20.92
N CYS A 294 -13.77 -24.00 -21.86
CA CYS A 294 -13.20 -24.51 -23.12
C CYS A 294 -11.68 -24.65 -23.12
N ILE A 295 -10.95 -23.97 -22.20
CA ILE A 295 -9.49 -24.03 -22.18
C ILE A 295 -8.98 -25.39 -21.70
N PRO A 296 -7.84 -25.89 -22.25
CA PRO A 296 -7.17 -27.08 -21.73
C PRO A 296 -6.61 -26.81 -20.31
N TRP A 297 -6.09 -27.85 -19.69
CA TRP A 297 -5.41 -27.72 -18.41
C TRP A 297 -4.21 -26.79 -18.55
N CYS A 298 -4.19 -25.72 -17.74
CA CYS A 298 -3.15 -24.69 -17.68
C CYS A 298 -3.21 -23.97 -16.33
N ASP A 299 -2.27 -23.08 -16.05
CA ASP A 299 -2.21 -22.33 -14.79
C ASP A 299 -3.51 -21.56 -14.50
N LEU A 300 -4.08 -20.87 -15.50
CA LEU A 300 -5.35 -20.17 -15.32
C LEU A 300 -6.48 -21.12 -14.94
N LYS A 301 -6.54 -22.33 -15.53
CA LYS A 301 -7.51 -23.36 -15.15
C LYS A 301 -7.30 -23.84 -13.73
N ALA A 302 -6.05 -24.02 -13.31
CA ALA A 302 -5.71 -24.37 -11.93
C ALA A 302 -6.18 -23.31 -10.93
N PHE A 303 -5.94 -22.02 -11.23
CA PHE A 303 -6.43 -20.90 -10.41
C PHE A 303 -7.96 -20.85 -10.32
N SER A 304 -8.69 -21.17 -11.40
CA SER A 304 -10.15 -21.21 -11.38
C SER A 304 -10.72 -22.27 -10.43
N MET A 305 -9.95 -23.30 -10.13
CA MET A 305 -10.32 -24.35 -9.16
C MET A 305 -9.80 -24.04 -7.75
N LEU A 306 -8.58 -23.50 -7.66
CA LEU A 306 -7.92 -23.21 -6.39
C LEU A 306 -8.61 -22.08 -5.62
N ILE A 307 -8.91 -20.97 -6.29
CA ILE A 307 -9.46 -19.78 -5.62
C ILE A 307 -10.79 -20.08 -4.92
N PRO A 308 -11.80 -20.72 -5.54
CA PRO A 308 -13.05 -21.06 -4.86
C PRO A 308 -12.87 -22.09 -3.73
N ALA A 309 -11.82 -22.90 -3.79
CA ALA A 309 -11.54 -23.95 -2.78
C ALA A 309 -10.80 -23.43 -1.54
N LEU A 310 -10.39 -22.16 -1.51
CA LEU A 310 -9.72 -21.58 -0.35
C LEU A 310 -10.67 -21.58 0.86
N PRO A 311 -10.21 -22.02 2.04
CA PRO A 311 -11.01 -21.98 3.26
C PRO A 311 -11.37 -20.53 3.64
N ALA A 312 -12.52 -20.36 4.28
CA ALA A 312 -12.90 -19.06 4.85
C ALA A 312 -11.91 -18.65 5.95
N GLY A 313 -11.60 -17.37 6.02
CA GLY A 313 -10.63 -16.81 6.98
C GLY A 313 -9.16 -17.03 6.59
N SER A 314 -8.88 -17.54 5.39
CA SER A 314 -7.50 -17.69 4.91
C SER A 314 -6.80 -16.36 4.70
N ARG A 315 -5.46 -16.38 4.84
CA ARG A 315 -4.58 -15.32 4.34
C ARG A 315 -3.87 -15.83 3.11
N LEU A 316 -3.98 -15.10 2.00
CA LEU A 316 -3.42 -15.48 0.72
C LEU A 316 -2.15 -14.67 0.43
N GLN A 317 -1.02 -15.36 0.26
CA GLN A 317 0.23 -14.77 -0.17
C GLN A 317 0.49 -15.13 -1.63
N LEU A 318 0.56 -14.13 -2.49
CA LEU A 318 0.74 -14.32 -3.94
C LEU A 318 2.16 -13.90 -4.35
N GLY A 319 2.81 -14.76 -5.14
CA GLY A 319 4.03 -14.37 -5.84
C GLY A 319 3.72 -13.30 -6.90
N ASN A 320 4.67 -12.39 -7.12
CA ASN A 320 4.58 -11.44 -8.23
C ASN A 320 4.52 -12.16 -9.59
N SER A 321 4.25 -11.42 -10.67
CA SER A 321 4.14 -11.92 -12.04
C SER A 321 2.83 -12.70 -12.28
N THR A 322 2.89 -13.94 -12.72
CA THR A 322 1.71 -14.74 -13.13
C THR A 322 0.76 -15.06 -11.99
N PRO A 323 1.21 -15.46 -10.79
CA PRO A 323 0.30 -15.83 -9.71
C PRO A 323 -0.68 -14.73 -9.32
N ILE A 324 -0.20 -13.52 -9.06
CA ILE A 324 -1.09 -12.41 -8.69
C ILE A 324 -2.01 -12.02 -9.85
N ARG A 325 -1.51 -12.05 -11.10
CA ARG A 325 -2.32 -11.67 -12.27
C ARG A 325 -3.45 -12.65 -12.53
N TYR A 326 -3.22 -13.95 -12.33
CA TYR A 326 -4.29 -14.92 -12.45
C TYR A 326 -5.28 -14.83 -11.28
N ALA A 327 -4.80 -14.68 -10.04
CA ALA A 327 -5.69 -14.49 -8.89
C ALA A 327 -6.64 -13.30 -9.06
N GLN A 328 -6.16 -12.19 -9.62
CA GLN A 328 -6.96 -10.98 -9.87
C GLN A 328 -8.03 -11.12 -10.96
N LEU A 329 -8.04 -12.20 -11.73
CA LEU A 329 -9.12 -12.48 -12.67
C LEU A 329 -10.35 -13.12 -12.01
N PHE A 330 -10.25 -13.48 -10.74
CA PHE A 330 -11.33 -14.10 -9.96
C PHE A 330 -11.76 -13.16 -8.84
N ARG A 331 -13.06 -13.15 -8.57
CA ARG A 331 -13.60 -12.48 -7.39
C ARG A 331 -13.69 -13.49 -6.26
N TYR A 332 -13.14 -13.18 -5.11
CA TYR A 332 -13.22 -14.00 -3.91
C TYR A 332 -13.35 -13.14 -2.66
N THR A 333 -14.21 -13.58 -1.75
CA THR A 333 -14.56 -12.84 -0.53
C THR A 333 -14.33 -13.65 0.75
N GLN A 334 -13.92 -14.92 0.60
CA GLN A 334 -13.68 -15.84 1.72
C GLN A 334 -12.31 -15.66 2.37
N VAL A 335 -11.42 -14.87 1.75
CA VAL A 335 -10.05 -14.61 2.23
C VAL A 335 -10.05 -13.33 3.05
N ASP A 336 -9.51 -13.40 4.28
CA ASP A 336 -9.44 -12.24 5.18
C ASP A 336 -8.42 -11.20 4.73
N ARG A 337 -7.34 -11.65 4.10
CA ARG A 337 -6.26 -10.79 3.63
C ARG A 337 -5.54 -11.39 2.44
N THR A 338 -5.26 -10.57 1.46
CA THR A 338 -4.40 -10.92 0.31
C THR A 338 -3.20 -9.97 0.28
N ASP A 339 -2.01 -10.55 0.23
CA ASP A 339 -0.76 -9.82 0.05
C ASP A 339 -0.02 -10.37 -1.18
N ALA A 340 0.81 -9.55 -1.78
CA ALA A 340 1.72 -9.98 -2.84
C ALA A 340 3.06 -9.25 -2.69
N ASN A 341 4.14 -9.95 -3.02
CA ASN A 341 5.43 -9.29 -3.13
C ASN A 341 5.49 -8.46 -4.42
N ARG A 342 6.36 -7.46 -4.39
CA ARG A 342 6.57 -6.52 -5.49
C ARG A 342 7.47 -7.11 -6.61
#